data_978b3be141b60d29f2ba18df7cbdfa23
#
_entry.id   978b3be141b60d29f2ba18df7cbdfa23
#
_cell.length_a   1.000
_cell.length_b   1.000
_cell.length_c   1.000
_cell.angle_alpha   90.00
_cell.angle_beta   90.00
_cell.angle_gamma   90.00
#
_symmetry.space_group_name_H-M   'P 1'
#
loop_
_entity.id
_entity.type
_entity.pdbx_description
1 polymer ?
#
loop_
_entity_poly.entity_id
_entity_poly.type
_entity_poly.pdbx_seq_one_letter_code
_entity_poly.pdbx_strand_id
1 'polypeptide(L)'
;MENQEKQNIELPENAFRELKEGEEYVPIMKPDKTYREVTPWSVTWGLLMAVLFSAAAAYLGLKVGQVFEAAIPIAIIAIGLSQATKRKNALGENVIIQSIGACSGAVVAGGIFVMPAIYMLDLQADFFKIFIAAALGGVLGILFLIPFRKYFVKDMHGKYPFPEATATTQVLVSGEKGGSQAKPLLIAGLIGGLYDFVVATFGWWNENVTSRMIGFGETIADKTKLVFKVNTGAAVLGLGYIVGLKYAAIICAGSIFVWWIVVPAMALIFPDTVLNQWDPSVTATVGSMSPEDIFTNY
;
A
#
# COMPACT_ATOMS: atom_id res chain seq x y z
N MET A 1 41.78 11.77 -9.15
CA MET A 1 40.73 12.48 -8.38
C MET A 1 39.32 11.87 -8.56
N GLU A 2 39.21 10.72 -9.20
CA GLU A 2 37.91 10.07 -9.51
C GLU A 2 37.48 9.01 -8.47
N ASN A 3 38.27 8.80 -7.42
CA ASN A 3 38.06 7.73 -6.45
C ASN A 3 37.57 8.20 -5.06
N GLN A 4 37.27 9.49 -4.87
CA GLN A 4 36.82 10.01 -3.57
C GLN A 4 35.34 10.37 -3.50
N GLU A 5 34.56 10.24 -4.59
CA GLU A 5 33.13 10.56 -4.60
C GLU A 5 32.19 9.35 -4.44
N LYS A 6 32.70 8.17 -4.19
CA LYS A 6 31.89 7.09 -3.62
C LYS A 6 31.70 7.29 -2.11
N GLN A 7 31.35 8.50 -1.70
CA GLN A 7 30.89 8.76 -0.34
C GLN A 7 29.68 7.87 -0.07
N ASN A 8 29.71 7.18 1.04
CA ASN A 8 28.60 6.42 1.58
C ASN A 8 27.32 7.27 1.56
N ILE A 9 26.50 7.11 0.51
CA ILE A 9 25.19 7.75 0.40
C ILE A 9 24.27 6.96 1.32
N GLU A 10 24.30 7.26 2.62
CA GLU A 10 23.39 6.68 3.61
C GLU A 10 22.51 7.79 4.16
N LEU A 11 21.26 7.42 4.47
CA LEU A 11 20.42 8.34 5.21
C LEU A 11 21.05 8.59 6.57
N PRO A 12 21.23 9.86 6.98
CA PRO A 12 21.79 10.18 8.28
C PRO A 12 20.82 9.69 9.38
N GLU A 13 21.35 9.36 10.56
CA GLU A 13 20.55 8.86 11.68
C GLU A 13 19.38 9.79 12.06
N ASN A 14 19.59 11.09 11.93
CA ASN A 14 18.56 12.09 12.20
C ASN A 14 17.45 12.18 11.12
N ALA A 15 17.53 11.40 10.05
CA ALA A 15 16.43 11.24 9.10
C ALA A 15 15.23 10.47 9.71
N PHE A 16 15.47 9.69 10.78
CA PHE A 16 14.49 8.76 11.35
C PHE A 16 13.93 9.19 12.72
N ARG A 17 14.36 10.32 13.23
CA ARG A 17 13.98 10.83 14.55
C ARG A 17 13.74 12.33 14.54
N GLU A 18 13.14 12.82 15.60
CA GLU A 18 13.04 14.27 15.82
C GLU A 18 14.43 14.91 15.94
N LEU A 19 14.55 16.10 15.37
CA LEU A 19 15.77 16.89 15.46
C LEU A 19 15.94 17.44 16.87
N LYS A 20 17.15 17.39 17.39
CA LYS A 20 17.50 18.05 18.65
C LYS A 20 17.58 19.56 18.44
N GLU A 21 17.50 20.31 19.53
CA GLU A 21 17.63 21.76 19.51
C GLU A 21 18.98 22.16 18.88
N GLY A 22 18.95 22.97 17.82
CA GLY A 22 20.14 23.36 17.06
C GLY A 22 20.65 22.33 16.05
N GLU A 23 20.01 21.18 15.92
CA GLU A 23 20.36 20.16 14.92
C GLU A 23 19.67 20.45 13.59
N GLU A 24 20.40 20.31 12.49
CA GLU A 24 19.88 20.50 11.14
C GLU A 24 19.93 19.20 10.34
N TYR A 25 18.83 18.89 9.62
CA TYR A 25 18.79 17.76 8.69
C TYR A 25 19.39 18.15 7.35
N VAL A 26 20.41 17.44 6.92
CA VAL A 26 21.03 17.63 5.61
C VAL A 26 20.51 16.55 4.65
N PRO A 27 19.73 16.93 3.62
CA PRO A 27 19.23 15.96 2.65
C PRO A 27 20.35 15.39 1.77
N ILE A 28 20.17 14.17 1.30
CA ILE A 28 21.12 13.51 0.37
C ILE A 28 21.23 14.29 -0.93
N MET A 29 20.09 14.72 -1.47
CA MET A 29 20.03 15.61 -2.63
C MET A 29 20.09 17.06 -2.12
N LYS A 30 21.26 17.63 -2.18
CA LYS A 30 21.51 18.99 -1.67
C LYS A 30 20.88 20.04 -2.57
N PRO A 31 20.26 21.11 -2.02
CA PRO A 31 19.59 22.14 -2.81
C PRO A 31 20.54 23.00 -3.66
N ASP A 32 21.83 23.01 -3.33
CA ASP A 32 22.90 23.74 -4.04
C ASP A 32 23.45 22.99 -5.27
N LYS A 33 23.04 21.71 -5.46
CA LYS A 33 23.45 20.88 -6.60
C LYS A 33 22.30 20.65 -7.56
N THR A 34 22.60 20.64 -8.85
CA THR A 34 21.65 20.28 -9.90
C THR A 34 21.70 18.78 -10.16
N TYR A 35 20.56 18.12 -10.03
CA TYR A 35 20.41 16.69 -10.31
C TYR A 35 19.59 16.47 -11.56
N ARG A 36 19.81 15.32 -12.21
CA ARG A 36 18.95 14.87 -13.30
C ARG A 36 17.70 14.21 -12.68
N GLU A 37 16.59 14.90 -12.72
CA GLU A 37 15.35 14.44 -12.11
C GLU A 37 14.28 14.21 -13.18
N VAL A 38 13.71 15.29 -13.71
CA VAL A 38 12.68 15.26 -14.73
C VAL A 38 13.32 15.16 -16.10
N THR A 39 13.33 13.96 -16.66
CA THR A 39 13.83 13.66 -18.00
C THR A 39 12.78 12.91 -18.79
N PRO A 40 12.83 12.89 -20.13
CA PRO A 40 11.92 12.04 -20.94
C PRO A 40 11.95 10.58 -20.49
N TRP A 41 13.10 10.09 -20.07
CA TRP A 41 13.26 8.74 -19.51
C TRP A 41 12.45 8.55 -18.23
N SER A 42 12.65 9.41 -17.22
CA SER A 42 11.96 9.27 -15.93
C SER A 42 10.46 9.44 -16.05
N VAL A 43 10.01 10.40 -16.87
CA VAL A 43 8.57 10.62 -17.09
C VAL A 43 7.94 9.44 -17.84
N THR A 44 8.57 8.95 -18.91
CA THR A 44 8.00 7.82 -19.69
C THR A 44 7.88 6.57 -18.83
N TRP A 45 8.95 6.20 -18.12
CA TRP A 45 8.90 5.02 -17.24
C TRP A 45 7.96 5.22 -16.05
N GLY A 46 7.90 6.43 -15.49
CA GLY A 46 6.94 6.75 -14.43
C GLY A 46 5.49 6.58 -14.90
N LEU A 47 5.13 7.08 -16.08
CA LEU A 47 3.80 6.91 -16.66
C LEU A 47 3.48 5.45 -16.97
N LEU A 48 4.44 4.70 -17.53
CA LEU A 48 4.25 3.27 -17.76
C LEU A 48 4.00 2.51 -16.45
N MET A 49 4.76 2.82 -15.40
CA MET A 49 4.52 2.24 -14.06
C MET A 49 3.17 2.65 -13.50
N ALA A 50 2.78 3.92 -13.64
CA ALA A 50 1.47 4.39 -13.17
C ALA A 50 0.32 3.62 -13.83
N VAL A 51 0.36 3.40 -15.15
CA VAL A 51 -0.68 2.63 -15.86
C VAL A 51 -0.68 1.17 -15.42
N LEU A 52 0.50 0.53 -15.41
CA LEU A 52 0.64 -0.88 -15.04
C LEU A 52 0.13 -1.15 -13.61
N PHE A 53 0.60 -0.35 -12.66
CA PHE A 53 0.24 -0.53 -11.26
C PHE A 53 -1.16 -0.05 -10.93
N SER A 54 -1.73 0.91 -11.67
CA SER A 54 -3.16 1.24 -11.55
C SER A 54 -4.03 0.05 -11.94
N ALA A 55 -3.73 -0.61 -13.05
CA ALA A 55 -4.47 -1.80 -13.46
C ALA A 55 -4.34 -2.95 -12.45
N ALA A 56 -3.12 -3.21 -11.97
CA ALA A 56 -2.86 -4.25 -10.98
C ALA A 56 -3.54 -3.94 -9.62
N ALA A 57 -3.42 -2.71 -9.13
CA ALA A 57 -4.03 -2.28 -7.88
C ALA A 57 -5.57 -2.29 -7.96
N ALA A 58 -6.15 -1.89 -9.11
CA ALA A 58 -7.60 -1.97 -9.32
C ALA A 58 -8.10 -3.41 -9.28
N TYR A 59 -7.42 -4.32 -9.98
CA TYR A 59 -7.78 -5.74 -9.97
C TYR A 59 -7.70 -6.35 -8.57
N LEU A 60 -6.58 -6.12 -7.87
CA LEU A 60 -6.38 -6.63 -6.52
C LEU A 60 -7.36 -6.00 -5.52
N GLY A 61 -7.57 -4.70 -5.62
CA GLY A 61 -8.48 -3.98 -4.73
C GLY A 61 -9.93 -4.45 -4.85
N LEU A 62 -10.42 -4.69 -6.06
CA LEU A 62 -11.74 -5.27 -6.30
C LEU A 62 -11.84 -6.73 -5.83
N LYS A 63 -10.76 -7.50 -5.96
CA LYS A 63 -10.74 -8.91 -5.56
C LYS A 63 -10.62 -9.09 -4.04
N VAL A 64 -9.80 -8.29 -3.38
CA VAL A 64 -9.41 -8.47 -1.97
C VAL A 64 -10.07 -7.42 -1.05
N GLY A 65 -10.62 -6.35 -1.61
CA GLY A 65 -11.18 -5.24 -0.84
C GLY A 65 -10.11 -4.34 -0.20
N GLN A 66 -8.85 -4.46 -0.61
CA GLN A 66 -7.73 -3.66 -0.09
C GLN A 66 -6.87 -3.14 -1.24
N VAL A 67 -6.42 -1.90 -1.13
CA VAL A 67 -5.50 -1.28 -2.08
C VAL A 67 -4.12 -1.20 -1.47
N PHE A 68 -3.14 -1.79 -2.16
CA PHE A 68 -1.74 -1.72 -1.78
C PHE A 68 -1.05 -0.62 -2.57
N GLU A 69 -0.27 0.20 -1.90
CA GLU A 69 0.60 1.16 -2.57
C GLU A 69 1.79 0.44 -3.22
N ALA A 70 2.01 0.75 -4.49
CA ALA A 70 3.09 0.14 -5.26
C ALA A 70 4.42 0.91 -5.15
N ALA A 71 4.58 1.81 -4.18
CA ALA A 71 5.73 2.69 -4.06
C ALA A 71 7.06 1.93 -3.99
N ILE A 72 7.14 0.89 -3.17
CA ILE A 72 8.35 0.06 -3.01
C ILE A 72 8.63 -0.79 -4.26
N PRO A 73 7.67 -1.57 -4.81
CA PRO A 73 7.89 -2.29 -6.05
C PRO A 73 8.34 -1.41 -7.21
N ILE A 74 7.75 -0.23 -7.36
CA ILE A 74 8.14 0.72 -8.41
C ILE A 74 9.55 1.24 -8.18
N ALA A 75 9.93 1.54 -6.95
CA ALA A 75 11.30 1.95 -6.62
C ALA A 75 12.33 0.87 -7.01
N ILE A 76 12.03 -0.40 -6.70
CA ILE A 76 12.88 -1.55 -7.08
C ILE A 76 13.01 -1.66 -8.60
N ILE A 77 11.90 -1.53 -9.33
CA ILE A 77 11.90 -1.57 -10.80
C ILE A 77 12.70 -0.39 -11.37
N ALA A 78 12.51 0.82 -10.85
CA ALA A 78 13.24 2.01 -11.29
C ALA A 78 14.75 1.83 -11.13
N ILE A 79 15.20 1.31 -10.00
CA ILE A 79 16.61 0.98 -9.76
C ILE A 79 17.10 -0.08 -10.75
N GLY A 80 16.34 -1.16 -10.94
CA GLY A 80 16.67 -2.21 -11.87
C GLY A 80 16.83 -1.71 -13.32
N LEU A 81 15.90 -0.87 -13.78
CA LEU A 81 15.94 -0.23 -15.09
C LEU A 81 17.14 0.69 -15.25
N SER A 82 17.45 1.51 -14.23
CA SER A 82 18.61 2.40 -14.25
C SER A 82 19.92 1.62 -14.29
N GLN A 83 20.02 0.53 -13.57
CA GLN A 83 21.22 -0.35 -13.59
C GLN A 83 21.35 -1.09 -14.92
N ALA A 84 20.26 -1.66 -15.45
CA ALA A 84 20.26 -2.36 -16.72
C ALA A 84 20.70 -1.44 -17.89
N THR A 85 20.30 -0.18 -17.84
CA THR A 85 20.68 0.83 -18.83
C THR A 85 21.99 1.58 -18.48
N LYS A 86 22.68 1.15 -17.42
CA LYS A 86 23.96 1.71 -16.96
C LYS A 86 23.93 3.23 -16.75
N ARG A 87 22.79 3.74 -16.26
CA ARG A 87 22.66 5.16 -15.94
C ARG A 87 23.44 5.50 -14.68
N LYS A 88 24.21 6.56 -14.73
CA LYS A 88 24.99 7.08 -13.58
C LYS A 88 24.20 8.20 -12.90
N ASN A 89 24.31 8.31 -11.59
CA ASN A 89 23.65 9.35 -10.77
C ASN A 89 22.13 9.37 -11.02
N ALA A 90 21.51 8.20 -11.00
CA ALA A 90 20.12 8.01 -11.40
C ALA A 90 19.11 8.23 -10.26
N LEU A 91 19.57 8.57 -9.04
CA LEU A 91 18.69 8.73 -7.87
C LEU A 91 17.54 9.69 -8.13
N GLY A 92 17.81 10.87 -8.70
CA GLY A 92 16.76 11.83 -9.03
C GLY A 92 15.75 11.30 -10.03
N GLU A 93 16.21 10.64 -11.11
CA GLU A 93 15.34 10.01 -12.10
C GLU A 93 14.50 8.87 -11.49
N ASN A 94 15.11 8.05 -10.62
CA ASN A 94 14.41 6.96 -9.93
C ASN A 94 13.34 7.48 -8.96
N VAL A 95 13.61 8.59 -8.28
CA VAL A 95 12.61 9.28 -7.43
C VAL A 95 11.41 9.74 -8.27
N ILE A 96 11.65 10.32 -9.46
CA ILE A 96 10.56 10.75 -10.35
C ILE A 96 9.76 9.56 -10.88
N ILE A 97 10.42 8.48 -11.31
CA ILE A 97 9.73 7.25 -11.77
C ILE A 97 8.84 6.71 -10.64
N GLN A 98 9.41 6.60 -9.44
CA GLN A 98 8.69 6.12 -8.26
C GLN A 98 7.52 7.03 -7.89
N SER A 99 7.72 8.34 -7.87
CA SER A 99 6.69 9.30 -7.48
C SER A 99 5.50 9.32 -8.45
N ILE A 100 5.76 9.32 -9.77
CA ILE A 100 4.70 9.23 -10.77
C ILE A 100 3.98 7.89 -10.67
N GLY A 101 4.74 6.80 -10.56
CA GLY A 101 4.16 5.46 -10.48
C GLY A 101 3.34 5.24 -9.21
N ALA A 102 3.78 5.75 -8.06
CA ALA A 102 3.08 5.62 -6.79
C ALA A 102 1.73 6.35 -6.74
N CYS A 103 1.52 7.36 -7.60
CA CYS A 103 0.18 7.99 -7.73
C CYS A 103 -0.90 6.98 -8.12
N SER A 104 -0.54 5.84 -8.71
CA SER A 104 -1.47 4.77 -9.08
C SER A 104 -2.30 4.27 -7.88
N GLY A 105 -1.67 4.06 -6.74
CA GLY A 105 -2.33 3.59 -5.52
C GLY A 105 -3.40 4.58 -5.02
N ALA A 106 -3.07 5.86 -4.95
CA ALA A 106 -3.98 6.89 -4.48
C ALA A 106 -5.20 7.06 -5.42
N VAL A 107 -4.97 7.06 -6.74
CA VAL A 107 -6.06 7.18 -7.75
C VAL A 107 -6.96 5.96 -7.70
N VAL A 108 -6.38 4.77 -7.61
CA VAL A 108 -7.14 3.52 -7.57
C VAL A 108 -7.91 3.40 -6.26
N ALA A 109 -7.33 3.75 -5.12
CA ALA A 109 -8.02 3.76 -3.84
C ALA A 109 -9.27 4.64 -3.88
N GLY A 110 -9.15 5.87 -4.41
CA GLY A 110 -10.31 6.73 -4.63
C GLY A 110 -11.35 6.11 -5.56
N GLY A 111 -10.92 5.55 -6.69
CA GLY A 111 -11.80 4.93 -7.68
C GLY A 111 -12.56 3.73 -7.15
N ILE A 112 -11.87 2.77 -6.53
CA ILE A 112 -12.46 1.50 -6.08
C ILE A 112 -13.53 1.72 -5.01
N PHE A 113 -13.34 2.65 -4.09
CA PHE A 113 -14.28 2.87 -3.01
C PHE A 113 -15.45 3.79 -3.40
N VAL A 114 -15.33 4.59 -4.45
CA VAL A 114 -16.37 5.55 -4.89
C VAL A 114 -17.16 5.05 -6.09
N MET A 115 -16.49 4.46 -7.09
CA MET A 115 -17.15 4.06 -8.33
C MET A 115 -18.26 3.00 -8.17
N PRO A 116 -18.18 2.01 -7.26
CA PRO A 116 -19.27 1.07 -7.07
C PRO A 116 -20.61 1.75 -6.74
N ALA A 117 -20.58 2.89 -6.02
CA ALA A 117 -21.78 3.65 -5.70
C ALA A 117 -22.56 4.13 -6.95
N ILE A 118 -21.86 4.43 -8.05
CA ILE A 118 -22.48 4.82 -9.31
C ILE A 118 -23.35 3.69 -9.87
N TYR A 119 -22.83 2.47 -9.81
CA TYR A 119 -23.54 1.27 -10.26
C TYR A 119 -24.67 0.87 -9.31
N MET A 120 -24.44 0.98 -7.99
CA MET A 120 -25.46 0.68 -6.98
C MET A 120 -26.66 1.64 -7.04
N LEU A 121 -26.44 2.87 -7.49
CA LEU A 121 -27.48 3.88 -7.67
C LEU A 121 -28.08 3.90 -9.08
N ASP A 122 -27.79 2.90 -9.92
CA ASP A 122 -28.21 2.80 -11.33
C ASP A 122 -27.89 4.07 -12.17
N LEU A 123 -26.82 4.77 -11.80
CA LEU A 123 -26.36 5.93 -12.54
C LEU A 123 -25.52 5.50 -13.73
N GLN A 124 -25.64 6.24 -14.85
CA GLN A 124 -24.82 5.95 -16.02
C GLN A 124 -23.36 6.34 -15.76
N ALA A 125 -22.47 5.36 -15.76
CA ALA A 125 -21.03 5.56 -15.68
C ALA A 125 -20.49 6.04 -17.01
N ASP A 126 -20.21 7.33 -17.13
CA ASP A 126 -19.57 7.93 -18.30
C ASP A 126 -18.06 8.04 -18.05
N PHE A 127 -17.27 7.38 -18.90
CA PHE A 127 -15.82 7.38 -18.80
C PHE A 127 -15.21 8.79 -18.73
N PHE A 128 -15.66 9.71 -19.60
CA PHE A 128 -15.10 11.06 -19.62
C PHE A 128 -15.44 11.87 -18.37
N LYS A 129 -16.64 11.70 -17.81
CA LYS A 129 -17.01 12.35 -16.55
C LYS A 129 -16.16 11.85 -15.39
N ILE A 130 -15.96 10.54 -15.31
CA ILE A 130 -15.12 9.92 -14.27
C ILE A 130 -13.66 10.38 -14.43
N PHE A 131 -13.15 10.37 -15.66
CA PHE A 131 -11.79 10.83 -15.95
C PHE A 131 -11.57 12.29 -15.56
N ILE A 132 -12.48 13.19 -15.94
CA ILE A 132 -12.39 14.60 -15.60
C ILE A 132 -12.51 14.80 -14.08
N ALA A 133 -13.43 14.11 -13.42
CA ALA A 133 -13.58 14.19 -11.98
C ALA A 133 -12.31 13.74 -11.25
N ALA A 134 -11.70 12.61 -11.66
CA ALA A 134 -10.44 12.13 -11.09
C ALA A 134 -9.27 13.10 -11.37
N ALA A 135 -9.17 13.65 -12.58
CA ALA A 135 -8.14 14.61 -12.93
C ALA A 135 -8.25 15.91 -12.12
N LEU A 136 -9.48 16.45 -12.00
CA LEU A 136 -9.74 17.63 -11.17
C LEU A 136 -9.46 17.35 -9.68
N GLY A 137 -9.85 16.18 -9.19
CA GLY A 137 -9.54 15.73 -7.83
C GLY A 137 -8.02 15.67 -7.57
N GLY A 138 -7.25 15.17 -8.53
CA GLY A 138 -5.78 15.17 -8.46
C GLY A 138 -5.19 16.57 -8.40
N VAL A 139 -5.67 17.49 -9.26
CA VAL A 139 -5.24 18.89 -9.24
C VAL A 139 -5.59 19.56 -7.90
N LEU A 140 -6.80 19.37 -7.40
CA LEU A 140 -7.23 19.89 -6.11
C LEU A 140 -6.38 19.34 -4.97
N GLY A 141 -6.07 18.03 -4.97
CA GLY A 141 -5.21 17.39 -3.97
C GLY A 141 -3.82 18.04 -3.92
N ILE A 142 -3.22 18.30 -5.09
CA ILE A 142 -1.92 19.02 -5.16
C ILE A 142 -2.06 20.44 -4.59
N LEU A 143 -3.08 21.18 -4.99
CA LEU A 143 -3.30 22.57 -4.53
C LEU A 143 -3.48 22.64 -3.01
N PHE A 144 -4.21 21.69 -2.43
CA PHE A 144 -4.37 21.60 -0.98
C PHE A 144 -3.08 21.19 -0.26
N LEU A 145 -2.24 20.35 -0.87
CA LEU A 145 -1.00 19.89 -0.25
C LEU A 145 0.07 20.97 -0.20
N ILE A 146 0.13 21.88 -1.20
CA ILE A 146 1.17 22.91 -1.30
C ILE A 146 1.34 23.72 0.01
N PRO A 147 0.31 24.31 0.63
CA PRO A 147 0.46 25.09 1.86
C PRO A 147 0.91 24.25 3.07
N PHE A 148 0.53 22.96 3.09
CA PHE A 148 0.87 22.06 4.19
C PHE A 148 2.23 21.36 4.02
N ARG A 149 2.84 21.44 2.84
CA ARG A 149 4.10 20.75 2.54
C ARG A 149 5.20 21.08 3.55
N LYS A 150 5.40 22.37 3.85
CA LYS A 150 6.42 22.80 4.81
C LYS A 150 6.19 22.21 6.19
N TYR A 151 4.94 22.22 6.63
CA TYR A 151 4.55 21.67 7.93
C TYR A 151 4.91 20.18 8.03
N PHE A 152 4.47 19.35 7.07
CA PHE A 152 4.73 17.91 7.13
C PHE A 152 6.19 17.54 6.91
N VAL A 153 6.87 18.19 5.97
CA VAL A 153 8.23 17.82 5.56
C VAL A 153 9.31 18.40 6.48
N LYS A 154 9.09 19.60 7.03
CA LYS A 154 10.10 20.31 7.83
C LYS A 154 9.71 20.43 9.29
N ASP A 155 8.56 21.03 9.58
CA ASP A 155 8.19 21.40 10.95
C ASP A 155 7.84 20.18 11.81
N MET A 156 7.33 19.10 11.19
CA MET A 156 6.98 17.82 11.81
C MET A 156 7.97 16.70 11.50
N HIS A 157 9.22 17.05 11.12
CA HIS A 157 10.27 16.07 10.85
C HIS A 157 10.47 15.11 12.04
N GLY A 158 10.39 13.80 11.76
CA GLY A 158 10.58 12.75 12.74
C GLY A 158 9.45 12.56 13.77
N LYS A 159 8.42 13.44 13.78
CA LYS A 159 7.27 13.31 14.70
C LYS A 159 6.21 12.33 14.19
N TYR A 160 5.99 12.31 12.88
CA TYR A 160 5.06 11.38 12.26
C TYR A 160 5.80 10.16 11.71
N PRO A 161 5.30 8.96 11.96
CA PRO A 161 5.80 7.78 11.29
C PRO A 161 5.27 7.75 9.85
N PHE A 162 6.16 7.72 8.89
CA PHE A 162 5.85 7.46 7.47
C PHE A 162 6.55 6.18 7.05
N PRO A 163 6.11 4.98 7.50
CA PRO A 163 6.87 3.75 7.36
C PRO A 163 7.11 3.37 5.90
N GLU A 164 6.11 3.49 5.04
CA GLU A 164 6.23 3.17 3.62
C GLU A 164 7.12 4.16 2.87
N ALA A 165 6.97 5.46 3.13
CA ALA A 165 7.80 6.49 2.51
C ALA A 165 9.26 6.37 2.98
N THR A 166 9.49 6.05 4.25
CA THR A 166 10.82 5.81 4.80
C THR A 166 11.47 4.59 4.15
N ALA A 167 10.74 3.47 4.06
CA ALA A 167 11.23 2.25 3.41
C ALA A 167 11.53 2.49 1.93
N THR A 168 10.64 3.17 1.20
CA THR A 168 10.83 3.53 -0.21
C THR A 168 12.08 4.38 -0.40
N THR A 169 12.30 5.36 0.47
CA THR A 169 13.49 6.21 0.44
C THR A 169 14.77 5.41 0.70
N GLN A 170 14.74 4.50 1.68
CA GLN A 170 15.86 3.59 1.94
C GLN A 170 16.20 2.71 0.73
N VAL A 171 15.17 2.18 0.06
CA VAL A 171 15.31 1.38 -1.16
C VAL A 171 15.98 2.20 -2.26
N LEU A 172 15.49 3.40 -2.56
CA LEU A 172 16.04 4.29 -3.59
C LEU A 172 17.49 4.65 -3.32
N VAL A 173 17.81 5.03 -2.09
CA VAL A 173 19.18 5.41 -1.67
C VAL A 173 20.12 4.20 -1.71
N SER A 174 19.69 3.04 -1.27
CA SER A 174 20.48 1.80 -1.35
C SER A 174 20.74 1.39 -2.80
N GLY A 175 19.80 1.64 -3.69
CA GLY A 175 19.95 1.40 -5.12
C GLY A 175 21.03 2.25 -5.79
N GLU A 176 21.23 3.48 -5.35
CA GLU A 176 22.27 4.38 -5.88
C GLU A 176 23.70 3.92 -5.53
N LYS A 177 23.87 3.24 -4.39
CA LYS A 177 25.18 2.66 -4.01
C LYS A 177 25.70 1.63 -5.02
N GLY A 178 24.85 1.08 -5.83
CA GLY A 178 25.17 0.12 -6.90
C GLY A 178 25.55 -1.29 -6.43
N GLY A 179 25.33 -2.24 -7.30
CA GLY A 179 25.87 -3.62 -7.30
C GLY A 179 25.56 -4.53 -6.13
N SER A 180 26.13 -4.32 -4.97
CA SER A 180 26.03 -5.32 -3.89
C SER A 180 24.75 -5.21 -3.04
N GLN A 181 24.18 -4.03 -2.88
CA GLN A 181 22.99 -3.81 -2.04
C GLN A 181 21.65 -3.88 -2.84
N ALA A 182 21.66 -3.54 -4.12
CA ALA A 182 20.49 -3.70 -4.96
C ALA A 182 20.16 -5.16 -5.28
N LYS A 183 21.17 -6.03 -5.30
CA LYS A 183 21.02 -7.46 -5.58
C LYS A 183 20.11 -8.19 -4.58
N PRO A 184 20.33 -8.11 -3.26
CA PRO A 184 19.43 -8.71 -2.27
C PRO A 184 17.99 -8.19 -2.38
N LEU A 185 17.82 -6.90 -2.67
CA LEU A 185 16.51 -6.28 -2.82
C LEU A 185 15.75 -6.85 -4.03
N LEU A 186 16.41 -6.93 -5.19
CA LEU A 186 15.82 -7.55 -6.39
C LEU A 186 15.50 -9.03 -6.17
N ILE A 187 16.38 -9.78 -5.52
CA ILE A 187 16.16 -11.18 -5.21
C ILE A 187 14.98 -11.34 -4.26
N ALA A 188 14.91 -10.55 -3.19
CA ALA A 188 13.81 -10.60 -2.24
C ALA A 188 12.46 -10.23 -2.92
N GLY A 189 12.45 -9.20 -3.77
CA GLY A 189 11.29 -8.81 -4.57
C GLY A 189 10.84 -9.92 -5.53
N LEU A 190 11.78 -10.59 -6.19
CA LEU A 190 11.48 -11.73 -7.06
C LEU A 190 10.93 -12.92 -6.27
N ILE A 191 11.52 -13.27 -5.14
CA ILE A 191 11.05 -14.39 -4.30
C ILE A 191 9.64 -14.09 -3.77
N GLY A 192 9.41 -12.90 -3.19
CA GLY A 192 8.09 -12.52 -2.68
C GLY A 192 7.04 -12.44 -3.80
N GLY A 193 7.38 -11.82 -4.93
CA GLY A 193 6.50 -11.74 -6.09
C GLY A 193 6.19 -13.11 -6.69
N LEU A 194 7.17 -14.00 -6.79
CA LEU A 194 6.96 -15.38 -7.27
C LEU A 194 6.08 -16.18 -6.30
N TYR A 195 6.29 -16.02 -4.99
CA TYR A 195 5.46 -16.64 -3.96
C TYR A 195 3.99 -16.21 -4.13
N ASP A 196 3.71 -14.91 -4.13
CA ASP A 196 2.35 -14.39 -4.27
C ASP A 196 1.73 -14.76 -5.62
N PHE A 197 2.53 -14.78 -6.71
CA PHE A 197 2.09 -15.22 -8.02
C PHE A 197 1.67 -16.69 -8.04
N VAL A 198 2.45 -17.56 -7.41
CA VAL A 198 2.14 -19.01 -7.31
C VAL A 198 0.87 -19.22 -6.51
N VAL A 199 0.71 -18.55 -5.38
CA VAL A 199 -0.50 -18.64 -4.55
C VAL A 199 -1.72 -18.14 -5.33
N ALA A 200 -1.63 -16.98 -5.94
CA ALA A 200 -2.77 -16.35 -6.63
C ALA A 200 -3.17 -17.08 -7.93
N THR A 201 -2.18 -17.63 -8.66
CA THR A 201 -2.42 -18.23 -9.99
C THR A 201 -2.71 -19.71 -9.92
N PHE A 202 -1.94 -20.46 -9.16
CA PHE A 202 -2.05 -21.92 -9.09
C PHE A 202 -2.88 -22.41 -7.92
N GLY A 203 -3.11 -21.59 -6.89
CA GLY A 203 -3.88 -21.98 -5.72
C GLY A 203 -3.31 -23.20 -4.98
N TRP A 204 -1.99 -23.38 -5.00
CA TRP A 204 -1.36 -24.54 -4.35
C TRP A 204 -1.63 -24.58 -2.85
N TRP A 205 -1.88 -23.45 -2.25
CA TRP A 205 -2.40 -23.30 -0.88
C TRP A 205 -3.28 -22.07 -0.79
N ASN A 206 -4.09 -22.02 0.27
CA ASN A 206 -5.00 -20.91 0.46
C ASN A 206 -4.25 -19.65 0.89
N GLU A 207 -4.50 -18.54 0.21
CA GLU A 207 -4.00 -17.23 0.57
C GLU A 207 -4.44 -16.81 1.99
N ASN A 208 -5.63 -17.27 2.39
CA ASN A 208 -6.18 -17.04 3.72
C ASN A 208 -6.28 -18.37 4.49
N VAL A 209 -5.55 -18.48 5.59
CA VAL A 209 -5.68 -19.57 6.54
C VAL A 209 -6.73 -19.19 7.58
N THR A 210 -7.75 -20.03 7.73
CA THR A 210 -8.85 -19.78 8.65
C THR A 210 -9.02 -20.93 9.65
N SER A 211 -9.51 -20.58 10.85
CA SER A 211 -9.82 -21.59 11.88
C SER A 211 -10.89 -22.60 11.42
N ARG A 212 -11.71 -22.25 10.42
CA ARG A 212 -12.69 -23.16 9.81
C ARG A 212 -12.08 -24.35 9.07
N MET A 213 -10.80 -24.31 8.72
CA MET A 213 -10.10 -25.44 8.10
C MET A 213 -9.93 -26.63 9.05
N ILE A 214 -10.12 -26.42 10.34
CA ILE A 214 -10.04 -27.43 11.37
C ILE A 214 -11.47 -27.76 11.79
N GLY A 215 -11.88 -29.05 11.78
CA GLY A 215 -13.28 -29.45 11.94
C GLY A 215 -13.99 -28.93 13.20
N PHE A 216 -13.27 -28.80 14.35
CA PHE A 216 -13.84 -28.15 15.53
C PHE A 216 -13.98 -26.62 15.40
N GLY A 217 -13.14 -26.00 14.57
CA GLY A 217 -13.18 -24.55 14.32
C GLY A 217 -14.42 -24.11 13.55
N GLU A 218 -14.92 -24.93 12.65
CA GLU A 218 -16.19 -24.70 11.97
C GLU A 218 -17.37 -24.72 12.98
N THR A 219 -17.39 -25.70 13.86
CA THR A 219 -18.42 -25.79 14.92
C THR A 219 -18.39 -24.56 15.85
N ILE A 220 -17.21 -24.05 16.19
CA ILE A 220 -17.06 -22.83 16.98
C ILE A 220 -17.59 -21.63 16.19
N ALA A 221 -17.16 -21.48 14.94
CA ALA A 221 -17.59 -20.37 14.09
C ALA A 221 -19.12 -20.31 13.93
N ASP A 222 -19.78 -21.45 13.75
CA ASP A 222 -21.22 -21.52 13.58
C ASP A 222 -21.98 -21.19 14.86
N LYS A 223 -21.52 -21.70 16.01
CA LYS A 223 -22.19 -21.52 17.31
C LYS A 223 -21.90 -20.16 17.96
N THR A 224 -20.66 -19.69 17.88
CA THR A 224 -20.21 -18.50 18.61
C THR A 224 -19.90 -17.31 17.71
N LYS A 225 -19.93 -17.52 16.39
CA LYS A 225 -19.53 -16.53 15.37
C LYS A 225 -18.07 -16.08 15.49
N LEU A 226 -17.25 -16.82 16.23
CA LEU A 226 -15.81 -16.55 16.36
C LEU A 226 -15.03 -17.19 15.20
N VAL A 227 -14.32 -16.39 14.44
CA VAL A 227 -13.44 -16.83 13.35
C VAL A 227 -12.07 -16.19 13.51
N PHE A 228 -11.02 -16.98 13.32
CA PHE A 228 -9.67 -16.50 13.17
C PHE A 228 -9.25 -16.69 11.71
N LYS A 229 -8.77 -15.63 11.08
CA LYS A 229 -8.33 -15.63 9.67
C LYS A 229 -7.04 -14.85 9.53
N VAL A 230 -6.06 -15.42 8.84
CA VAL A 230 -4.76 -14.78 8.58
C VAL A 230 -4.48 -14.85 7.07
N ASN A 231 -4.11 -13.73 6.49
CA ASN A 231 -3.59 -13.68 5.13
C ASN A 231 -2.10 -14.06 5.14
N THR A 232 -1.70 -15.00 4.29
CA THR A 232 -0.34 -15.53 4.20
C THR A 232 0.47 -14.93 3.06
N GLY A 233 -0.03 -13.87 2.41
CA GLY A 233 0.65 -13.18 1.31
C GLY A 233 1.99 -12.58 1.74
N ALA A 234 3.01 -12.72 0.89
CA ALA A 234 4.34 -12.18 1.15
C ALA A 234 4.33 -10.65 1.22
N ALA A 235 3.50 -10.00 0.40
CA ALA A 235 3.34 -8.55 0.41
C ALA A 235 2.77 -8.05 1.74
N VAL A 236 1.75 -8.72 2.29
CA VAL A 236 1.14 -8.36 3.58
C VAL A 236 2.12 -8.56 4.74
N LEU A 237 2.89 -9.66 4.73
CA LEU A 237 3.92 -9.91 5.71
C LEU A 237 5.01 -8.84 5.68
N GLY A 238 5.48 -8.48 4.48
CA GLY A 238 6.46 -7.42 4.28
C GLY A 238 5.98 -6.06 4.77
N LEU A 239 4.73 -5.71 4.48
CA LEU A 239 4.11 -4.48 4.96
C LEU A 239 4.04 -4.44 6.49
N GLY A 240 3.62 -5.54 7.12
CA GLY A 240 3.59 -5.64 8.58
C GLY A 240 4.96 -5.44 9.23
N TYR A 241 6.03 -5.95 8.59
CA TYR A 241 7.40 -5.74 9.05
C TYR A 241 7.83 -4.26 8.93
N ILE A 242 7.52 -3.61 7.80
CA ILE A 242 7.85 -2.19 7.55
C ILE A 242 7.12 -1.26 8.50
N VAL A 243 5.83 -1.49 8.71
CA VAL A 243 4.96 -0.70 9.62
C VAL A 243 5.42 -0.79 11.07
N GLY A 244 6.01 -1.93 11.45
CA GLY A 244 6.55 -2.17 12.77
C GLY A 244 5.50 -2.60 13.79
N LEU A 245 5.98 -3.22 14.87
CA LEU A 245 5.16 -3.91 15.87
C LEU A 245 4.08 -3.01 16.50
N LYS A 246 4.40 -1.75 16.81
CA LYS A 246 3.45 -0.83 17.47
C LYS A 246 2.18 -0.63 16.66
N TYR A 247 2.31 -0.30 15.40
CA TYR A 247 1.15 -0.03 14.51
C TYR A 247 0.49 -1.31 14.04
N ALA A 248 1.27 -2.34 13.75
CA ALA A 248 0.73 -3.66 13.42
C ALA A 248 -0.11 -4.23 14.57
N ALA A 249 0.30 -4.03 15.83
CA ALA A 249 -0.48 -4.45 17.00
C ALA A 249 -1.80 -3.68 17.13
N ILE A 250 -1.82 -2.37 16.82
CA ILE A 250 -3.06 -1.57 16.84
C ILE A 250 -4.03 -2.07 15.76
N ILE A 251 -3.55 -2.34 14.55
CA ILE A 251 -4.35 -2.90 13.44
C ILE A 251 -4.91 -4.27 13.84
N CYS A 252 -4.06 -5.13 14.39
CA CYS A 252 -4.46 -6.45 14.88
C CYS A 252 -5.52 -6.37 15.99
N ALA A 253 -5.34 -5.46 16.95
CA ALA A 253 -6.31 -5.23 18.02
C ALA A 253 -7.67 -4.77 17.46
N GLY A 254 -7.69 -3.88 16.46
CA GLY A 254 -8.91 -3.47 15.76
C GLY A 254 -9.60 -4.65 15.06
N SER A 255 -8.84 -5.49 14.37
CA SER A 255 -9.38 -6.71 13.75
C SER A 255 -9.96 -7.69 14.78
N ILE A 256 -9.25 -7.93 15.88
CA ILE A 256 -9.75 -8.79 16.99
C ILE A 256 -11.02 -8.20 17.58
N PHE A 257 -11.08 -6.89 17.80
CA PHE A 257 -12.25 -6.22 18.34
C PHE A 257 -13.48 -6.44 17.43
N VAL A 258 -13.34 -6.24 16.13
CA VAL A 258 -14.46 -6.44 15.19
C VAL A 258 -14.86 -7.90 15.11
N TRP A 259 -13.91 -8.81 14.82
CA TRP A 259 -14.21 -10.21 14.53
C TRP A 259 -14.55 -11.05 15.76
N TRP A 260 -14.05 -10.67 16.95
CA TRP A 260 -14.25 -11.46 18.16
C TRP A 260 -15.20 -10.82 19.17
N ILE A 261 -15.54 -9.55 18.99
CA ILE A 261 -16.46 -8.86 19.87
C ILE A 261 -17.68 -8.37 19.10
N VAL A 262 -17.50 -7.55 18.06
CA VAL A 262 -18.64 -6.92 17.37
C VAL A 262 -19.48 -7.95 16.64
N VAL A 263 -18.88 -8.80 15.80
CA VAL A 263 -19.62 -9.81 15.01
C VAL A 263 -20.36 -10.81 15.90
N PRO A 264 -19.76 -11.42 16.95
CA PRO A 264 -20.50 -12.27 17.88
C PRO A 264 -21.57 -11.53 18.66
N ALA A 265 -21.31 -10.29 19.10
CA ALA A 265 -22.28 -9.48 19.82
C ALA A 265 -23.52 -9.17 18.96
N MET A 266 -23.31 -8.86 17.67
CA MET A 266 -24.42 -8.68 16.73
C MET A 266 -25.32 -9.91 16.64
N ALA A 267 -24.73 -11.09 16.52
CA ALA A 267 -25.47 -12.34 16.46
C ALA A 267 -26.21 -12.68 17.77
N LEU A 268 -25.67 -12.27 18.91
CA LEU A 268 -26.29 -12.50 20.21
C LEU A 268 -27.40 -11.49 20.55
N ILE A 269 -27.20 -10.20 20.21
CA ILE A 269 -28.12 -9.13 20.57
C ILE A 269 -29.27 -9.02 19.56
N PHE A 270 -28.98 -9.25 18.28
CA PHE A 270 -29.92 -9.07 17.17
C PHE A 270 -30.11 -10.32 16.32
N PRO A 271 -30.36 -11.53 16.88
CA PRO A 271 -30.35 -12.78 16.14
C PRO A 271 -31.42 -12.84 15.04
N ASP A 272 -32.57 -12.21 15.26
CA ASP A 272 -33.72 -12.25 14.36
C ASP A 272 -33.76 -11.09 13.35
N THR A 273 -32.76 -10.20 13.39
CA THR A 273 -32.67 -9.05 12.47
C THR A 273 -32.18 -9.53 11.10
N VAL A 274 -32.77 -8.98 10.04
CA VAL A 274 -32.31 -9.18 8.67
C VAL A 274 -31.48 -7.96 8.25
N LEU A 275 -30.23 -8.19 7.90
CA LEU A 275 -29.32 -7.13 7.41
C LEU A 275 -29.44 -7.03 5.88
N ASN A 276 -30.45 -6.34 5.38
CA ASN A 276 -30.71 -6.16 3.96
C ASN A 276 -30.64 -4.70 3.51
N GLN A 277 -30.00 -3.84 4.31
CA GLN A 277 -29.90 -2.42 4.03
C GLN A 277 -29.10 -2.13 2.76
N TRP A 278 -28.06 -2.94 2.50
CA TRP A 278 -27.17 -2.79 1.34
C TRP A 278 -27.52 -3.74 0.19
N ASP A 279 -28.08 -4.90 0.50
CA ASP A 279 -28.54 -5.89 -0.47
C ASP A 279 -29.95 -6.37 -0.11
N PRO A 280 -30.97 -5.85 -0.81
CA PRO A 280 -32.37 -6.26 -0.56
C PRO A 280 -32.64 -7.76 -0.80
N SER A 281 -31.75 -8.47 -1.47
CA SER A 281 -31.89 -9.92 -1.70
C SER A 281 -31.57 -10.76 -0.47
N VAL A 282 -30.91 -10.18 0.52
CA VAL A 282 -30.57 -10.84 1.78
C VAL A 282 -31.83 -11.04 2.62
N THR A 283 -32.20 -12.29 2.81
CA THR A 283 -33.37 -12.69 3.62
C THR A 283 -32.98 -13.45 4.89
N ALA A 284 -31.70 -13.81 5.03
CA ALA A 284 -31.20 -14.53 6.19
C ALA A 284 -31.14 -13.62 7.42
N THR A 285 -31.43 -14.18 8.58
CA THR A 285 -31.29 -13.47 9.86
C THR A 285 -29.83 -13.50 10.33
N VAL A 286 -29.41 -12.50 11.10
CA VAL A 286 -28.03 -12.37 11.63
C VAL A 286 -27.62 -13.64 12.40
N GLY A 287 -28.53 -14.23 13.17
CA GLY A 287 -28.27 -15.48 13.90
C GLY A 287 -27.95 -16.67 12.99
N SER A 288 -28.55 -16.71 11.79
CA SER A 288 -28.35 -17.79 10.81
C SER A 288 -27.18 -17.56 9.86
N MET A 289 -26.68 -16.33 9.76
CA MET A 289 -25.57 -15.95 8.88
C MET A 289 -24.22 -16.51 9.36
N SER A 290 -23.30 -16.70 8.44
CA SER A 290 -21.89 -16.90 8.78
C SER A 290 -21.28 -15.61 9.36
N PRO A 291 -20.21 -15.69 10.14
CA PRO A 291 -19.49 -14.50 10.63
C PRO A 291 -19.07 -13.57 9.49
N GLU A 292 -18.66 -14.14 8.36
CA GLU A 292 -18.24 -13.40 7.17
C GLU A 292 -19.41 -12.66 6.52
N ASP A 293 -20.60 -13.30 6.46
CA ASP A 293 -21.80 -12.68 5.91
C ASP A 293 -22.30 -11.54 6.82
N ILE A 294 -22.23 -11.72 8.14
CA ILE A 294 -22.55 -10.64 9.09
C ILE A 294 -21.64 -9.44 8.83
N PHE A 295 -20.34 -9.68 8.71
CA PHE A 295 -19.38 -8.60 8.44
C PHE A 295 -19.60 -7.90 7.10
N THR A 296 -19.99 -8.64 6.07
CA THR A 296 -20.20 -8.09 4.71
C THR A 296 -21.50 -7.28 4.61
N ASN A 297 -22.55 -7.68 5.35
CA ASN A 297 -23.87 -7.07 5.26
C ASN A 297 -24.15 -6.00 6.34
N TYR A 298 -23.26 -5.83 7.29
CA TYR A 298 -23.30 -4.77 8.31
C TYR A 298 -22.44 -3.59 7.92
#